data_3a82f76024287033669a34c6bc1ecc36
#
_entry.id   3a82f76024287033669a34c6bc1ecc36
#
_cell.length_a   1.000
_cell.length_b   1.000
_cell.length_c   1.000
_cell.angle_alpha   90.00
_cell.angle_beta   90.00
_cell.angle_gamma   90.00
#
_symmetry.space_group_name_H-M   'P 1'
#
loop_
_entity.id
_entity.type
_entity.pdbx_description
1 polymer ?
#
loop_
_entity_poly.entity_id
_entity_poly.type
_entity_poly.pdbx_seq_one_letter_code
_entity_poly.pdbx_strand_id
1 'polypeptide(L)'
;MSNLGRIKSNQHKKEKILKPNKKKNGYLEVGLMIETNKRKWFLIHRLVLSVFNPIKNYENLEVNHKDENKENNRIDNLEWITSKENCNYGTRNFKVSLKNNIPVECVETGIVYRSFHEASQKTNIEIASINMCCTGYRNRQTAGGFHWRYAL
;
A
#
# COMPACT_ATOMS: atom_id res chain seq x y z
N MET A 1 11.93 8.10 -24.18
CA MET A 1 11.35 7.08 -23.28
C MET A 1 10.61 6.03 -24.08
N SER A 2 10.55 4.79 -23.62
CA SER A 2 9.78 3.72 -24.27
C SER A 2 8.49 3.39 -23.52
N ASN A 3 7.54 2.78 -24.22
CA ASN A 3 6.29 2.24 -23.64
C ASN A 3 6.50 1.09 -22.61
N LEU A 4 7.74 0.60 -22.49
CA LEU A 4 8.17 -0.41 -21.52
C LEU A 4 8.79 0.22 -20.24
N GLY A 5 8.68 1.54 -20.04
CA GLY A 5 9.25 2.23 -18.89
C GLY A 5 10.77 2.47 -18.94
N ARG A 6 11.44 2.20 -20.06
CA ARG A 6 12.87 2.47 -20.22
C ARG A 6 13.09 3.92 -20.63
N ILE A 7 13.99 4.61 -19.94
CA ILE A 7 14.32 6.02 -20.18
C ILE A 7 15.72 6.12 -20.74
N LYS A 8 15.83 6.81 -21.88
CA LYS A 8 17.08 7.03 -22.61
C LYS A 8 17.52 8.48 -22.40
N SER A 9 18.78 8.67 -22.11
CA SER A 9 19.43 9.98 -22.10
C SER A 9 20.29 10.14 -23.32
N ASN A 10 20.30 11.34 -23.91
CA ASN A 10 21.13 11.72 -25.05
C ASN A 10 22.23 12.72 -24.62
N GLN A 11 22.51 12.84 -23.33
CA GLN A 11 23.60 13.69 -22.86
C GLN A 11 24.97 13.16 -23.32
N HIS A 12 25.87 14.10 -23.63
CA HIS A 12 27.25 13.81 -24.00
C HIS A 12 27.44 13.00 -25.30
N LYS A 13 26.59 13.22 -26.31
CA LYS A 13 26.69 12.56 -27.66
C LYS A 13 26.61 11.02 -27.64
N LYS A 14 26.34 10.41 -26.50
CA LYS A 14 26.14 8.96 -26.38
C LYS A 14 24.76 8.68 -25.80
N GLU A 15 24.03 7.83 -26.49
CA GLU A 15 22.76 7.33 -26.02
C GLU A 15 22.97 6.33 -24.89
N LYS A 16 22.31 6.55 -23.74
CA LYS A 16 22.39 5.65 -22.59
C LYS A 16 21.01 5.41 -22.00
N ILE A 17 20.67 4.14 -21.77
CA ILE A 17 19.50 3.81 -20.95
C ILE A 17 19.84 4.09 -19.49
N LEU A 18 19.02 4.90 -18.85
CA LEU A 18 19.21 5.26 -17.46
C LEU A 18 18.79 4.10 -16.56
N LYS A 19 19.62 3.78 -15.58
CA LYS A 19 19.30 2.79 -14.55
C LYS A 19 18.30 3.40 -13.57
N PRO A 20 17.13 2.76 -13.34
CA PRO A 20 16.19 3.23 -12.34
C PRO A 20 16.72 3.02 -10.93
N ASN A 21 16.32 3.91 -10.02
CA ASN A 21 16.51 3.76 -8.58
C ASN A 21 15.23 3.22 -7.95
N LYS A 22 15.35 2.24 -7.06
CA LYS A 22 14.21 1.66 -6.34
C LYS A 22 14.03 2.34 -4.99
N LYS A 23 12.88 2.95 -4.77
CA LYS A 23 12.51 3.57 -3.50
C LYS A 23 12.15 2.52 -2.45
N LYS A 24 12.22 2.89 -1.17
CA LYS A 24 11.82 2.02 -0.04
C LYS A 24 10.39 1.49 -0.16
N ASN A 25 9.49 2.25 -0.78
CA ASN A 25 8.09 1.86 -1.01
C ASN A 25 7.88 0.99 -2.27
N GLY A 26 8.96 0.57 -2.94
CA GLY A 26 8.96 -0.34 -4.08
C GLY A 26 8.83 0.32 -5.46
N TYR A 27 8.50 1.61 -5.55
CA TYR A 27 8.39 2.31 -6.83
C TYR A 27 9.77 2.59 -7.44
N LEU A 28 9.82 2.62 -8.78
CA LEU A 28 11.00 2.98 -9.54
C LEU A 28 10.98 4.47 -9.91
N GLU A 29 12.11 5.13 -9.73
CA GLU A 29 12.32 6.52 -10.10
C GLU A 29 13.58 6.72 -10.93
N VAL A 30 13.66 7.82 -11.65
CA VAL A 30 14.82 8.22 -12.46
C VAL A 30 15.16 9.67 -12.22
N GLY A 31 16.45 9.97 -12.11
CA GLY A 31 16.94 11.34 -12.00
C GLY A 31 17.23 11.94 -13.38
N LEU A 32 16.48 13.00 -13.74
CA LEU A 32 16.65 13.75 -14.97
C LEU A 32 17.21 15.14 -14.69
N MET A 33 18.10 15.62 -15.55
CA MET A 33 18.56 17.01 -15.52
C MET A 33 17.46 17.89 -16.14
N ILE A 34 16.93 18.83 -15.39
CA ILE A 34 15.92 19.78 -15.85
C ILE A 34 16.52 21.14 -16.25
N GLU A 35 17.66 21.47 -15.66
CA GLU A 35 18.45 22.68 -15.92
C GLU A 35 19.93 22.34 -15.73
N THR A 36 20.82 23.26 -16.10
CA THR A 36 22.26 23.11 -15.83
C THR A 36 22.47 22.90 -14.32
N ASN A 37 23.07 21.78 -13.97
CA ASN A 37 23.38 21.37 -12.60
C ASN A 37 22.16 21.11 -11.67
N LYS A 38 20.93 21.03 -12.20
CA LYS A 38 19.74 20.74 -11.39
C LYS A 38 19.10 19.42 -11.81
N ARG A 39 19.24 18.40 -10.96
CA ARG A 39 18.62 17.09 -11.13
C ARG A 39 17.29 17.03 -10.38
N LYS A 40 16.24 16.50 -11.02
CA LYS A 40 14.97 16.17 -10.39
C LYS A 40 14.66 14.69 -10.55
N TRP A 41 14.09 14.09 -9.51
CA TRP A 41 13.66 12.70 -9.52
C TRP A 41 12.20 12.59 -9.92
N PHE A 42 11.93 11.66 -10.82
CA PHE A 42 10.60 11.41 -11.35
C PHE A 42 10.25 9.93 -11.22
N LEU A 43 9.02 9.64 -10.80
CA LEU A 43 8.49 8.28 -10.79
C LEU A 43 8.27 7.80 -12.23
N ILE A 44 8.80 6.63 -12.56
CA ILE A 44 8.80 6.12 -13.94
C ILE A 44 7.37 5.89 -14.45
N HIS A 45 6.51 5.26 -13.64
CA HIS A 45 5.11 5.02 -14.00
C HIS A 45 4.36 6.32 -14.35
N ARG A 46 4.58 7.41 -13.61
CA ARG A 46 3.97 8.71 -13.94
C ARG A 46 4.50 9.29 -15.24
N LEU A 47 5.81 9.18 -15.48
CA LEU A 47 6.39 9.62 -16.74
C LEU A 47 5.84 8.82 -17.92
N VAL A 48 5.69 7.51 -17.79
CA VAL A 48 5.14 6.67 -18.86
C VAL A 48 3.72 7.10 -19.21
N LEU A 49 2.83 7.22 -18.22
CA LEU A 49 1.46 7.64 -18.48
C LEU A 49 1.36 9.08 -18.98
N SER A 50 2.15 10.02 -18.46
CA SER A 50 2.11 11.41 -18.92
C SER A 50 2.56 11.58 -20.39
N VAL A 51 3.39 10.66 -20.90
CA VAL A 51 3.86 10.70 -22.30
C VAL A 51 2.99 9.87 -23.25
N PHE A 52 2.55 8.69 -22.83
CA PHE A 52 1.86 7.74 -23.73
C PHE A 52 0.34 7.73 -23.57
N ASN A 53 -0.18 8.22 -22.45
CA ASN A 53 -1.62 8.38 -22.20
C ASN A 53 -1.89 9.69 -21.43
N PRO A 54 -1.61 10.86 -22.04
CA PRO A 54 -1.81 12.14 -21.38
C PRO A 54 -3.31 12.43 -21.22
N ILE A 55 -3.71 12.85 -20.03
CA ILE A 55 -5.07 13.32 -19.73
C ILE A 55 -5.00 14.68 -19.03
N LYS A 56 -6.08 15.47 -19.13
CA LYS A 56 -6.17 16.74 -18.41
C LYS A 56 -6.30 16.48 -16.89
N ASN A 57 -5.68 17.33 -16.09
CA ASN A 57 -5.74 17.30 -14.62
C ASN A 57 -5.20 16.00 -13.99
N TYR A 58 -4.25 15.33 -14.64
CA TYR A 58 -3.61 14.11 -14.14
C TYR A 58 -2.84 14.31 -12.82
N GLU A 59 -2.60 15.57 -12.43
CA GLU A 59 -1.94 15.91 -11.16
C GLU A 59 -2.74 15.43 -9.96
N ASN A 60 -4.09 15.42 -10.08
CA ASN A 60 -5.02 14.99 -9.04
C ASN A 60 -5.28 13.48 -9.06
N LEU A 61 -4.68 12.75 -10.01
CA LEU A 61 -4.85 11.32 -10.17
C LEU A 61 -3.60 10.56 -9.68
N GLU A 62 -3.85 9.34 -9.27
CA GLU A 62 -2.82 8.36 -8.95
C GLU A 62 -2.57 7.44 -10.13
N VAL A 63 -1.42 6.76 -10.12
CA VAL A 63 -1.13 5.72 -11.10
C VAL A 63 -1.30 4.36 -10.41
N ASN A 64 -2.15 3.53 -11.00
CA ASN A 64 -2.32 2.15 -10.61
C ASN A 64 -1.51 1.21 -11.51
N HIS A 65 -0.93 0.16 -10.90
CA HIS A 65 -0.34 -0.98 -11.60
C HIS A 65 -1.37 -2.11 -11.58
N LYS A 66 -1.91 -2.48 -12.74
CA LYS A 66 -2.99 -3.48 -12.86
C LYS A 66 -2.61 -4.84 -12.28
N ASP A 67 -1.33 -5.22 -12.37
CA ASP A 67 -0.77 -6.45 -11.82
C ASP A 67 -0.27 -6.33 -10.36
N GLU A 68 -0.50 -5.19 -9.70
CA GLU A 68 0.02 -4.84 -8.36
C GLU A 68 1.55 -4.82 -8.26
N ASN A 69 2.30 -5.00 -9.36
CA ASN A 69 3.76 -4.98 -9.38
C ASN A 69 4.30 -3.58 -9.70
N LYS A 70 4.79 -2.87 -8.70
CA LYS A 70 5.31 -1.50 -8.79
C LYS A 70 6.55 -1.34 -9.68
N GLU A 71 7.18 -2.42 -10.07
CA GLU A 71 8.35 -2.44 -10.94
C GLU A 71 7.96 -2.60 -12.42
N ASN A 72 6.75 -3.09 -12.71
CA ASN A 72 6.24 -3.26 -14.06
C ASN A 72 5.63 -1.97 -14.61
N ASN A 73 6.48 -1.10 -15.14
CA ASN A 73 6.09 0.23 -15.65
C ASN A 73 5.76 0.24 -17.15
N ARG A 74 5.25 -0.88 -17.69
CA ARG A 74 4.75 -0.95 -19.08
C ARG A 74 3.44 -0.17 -19.20
N ILE A 75 3.23 0.51 -20.33
CA ILE A 75 2.03 1.33 -20.55
C ILE A 75 0.72 0.52 -20.47
N ASP A 76 0.74 -0.73 -20.94
CA ASP A 76 -0.41 -1.64 -20.90
C ASP A 76 -0.81 -2.06 -19.48
N ASN A 77 0.14 -2.01 -18.54
CA ASN A 77 -0.05 -2.31 -17.12
C ASN A 77 -0.43 -1.10 -16.27
N LEU A 78 -0.40 0.11 -16.82
CA LEU A 78 -0.62 1.34 -16.06
C LEU A 78 -1.95 2.00 -16.42
N GLU A 79 -2.57 2.64 -15.44
CA GLU A 79 -3.78 3.45 -15.63
C GLU A 79 -3.83 4.62 -14.64
N TRP A 80 -4.52 5.70 -15.06
CA TRP A 80 -4.86 6.80 -14.18
C TRP A 80 -6.13 6.46 -13.42
N ILE A 81 -6.12 6.59 -12.10
CA ILE A 81 -7.27 6.36 -11.24
C ILE A 81 -7.35 7.43 -10.15
N THR A 82 -8.52 7.57 -9.55
CA THR A 82 -8.69 8.41 -8.37
C THR A 82 -8.08 7.74 -7.13
N SER A 83 -7.76 8.52 -6.09
CA SER A 83 -7.27 7.98 -4.82
C SER A 83 -8.27 6.99 -4.18
N LYS A 84 -9.59 7.28 -4.32
CA LYS A 84 -10.65 6.39 -3.82
C LYS A 84 -10.65 5.04 -4.52
N GLU A 85 -10.56 5.02 -5.85
CA GLU A 85 -10.47 3.79 -6.64
C GLU A 85 -9.20 3.01 -6.30
N ASN A 86 -8.05 3.69 -6.19
CA ASN A 86 -6.78 3.08 -5.85
C ASN A 86 -6.80 2.44 -4.46
N CYS A 87 -7.45 3.07 -3.47
CA CYS A 87 -7.62 2.48 -2.15
C CYS A 87 -8.44 1.18 -2.16
N ASN A 88 -9.37 1.04 -3.11
CA ASN A 88 -10.26 -0.13 -3.23
C ASN A 88 -9.77 -1.16 -4.26
N TYR A 89 -8.66 -0.87 -4.95
CA TYR A 89 -8.15 -1.72 -6.03
C TYR A 89 -7.44 -2.97 -5.49
N GLY A 90 -7.59 -4.07 -6.22
CA GLY A 90 -6.82 -5.30 -6.03
C GLY A 90 -7.02 -5.98 -4.68
N THR A 91 -5.95 -6.61 -4.21
CA THR A 91 -5.97 -7.44 -2.99
C THR A 91 -5.73 -6.67 -1.70
N ARG A 92 -5.57 -5.34 -1.75
CA ARG A 92 -5.24 -4.52 -0.56
C ARG A 92 -6.24 -4.67 0.57
N ASN A 93 -7.54 -4.50 0.28
CA ASN A 93 -8.59 -4.58 1.30
C ASN A 93 -8.69 -6.00 1.87
N PHE A 94 -8.50 -7.03 1.03
CA PHE A 94 -8.43 -8.42 1.48
C PHE A 94 -7.23 -8.65 2.42
N LYS A 95 -6.03 -8.18 2.06
CA LYS A 95 -4.83 -8.27 2.91
C LYS A 95 -5.01 -7.54 4.24
N VAL A 96 -5.65 -6.37 4.23
CA VAL A 96 -5.98 -5.61 5.46
C VAL A 96 -6.99 -6.37 6.30
N SER A 97 -8.03 -6.94 5.68
CA SER A 97 -9.04 -7.76 6.37
C SER A 97 -8.42 -8.99 7.02
N LEU A 98 -7.56 -9.72 6.32
CA LEU A 98 -6.83 -10.87 6.90
C LEU A 98 -5.96 -10.47 8.09
N LYS A 99 -5.27 -9.33 8.00
CA LYS A 99 -4.45 -8.83 9.11
C LYS A 99 -5.27 -8.42 10.33
N ASN A 100 -6.50 -7.97 10.12
CA ASN A 100 -7.42 -7.55 11.19
C ASN A 100 -8.26 -8.70 11.74
N ASN A 101 -8.35 -9.84 11.05
CA ASN A 101 -9.04 -11.05 11.48
C ASN A 101 -8.12 -11.90 12.37
N ILE A 102 -7.72 -11.35 13.50
CA ILE A 102 -6.98 -12.09 14.52
C ILE A 102 -8.01 -12.73 15.45
N PRO A 103 -8.09 -14.08 15.51
CA PRO A 103 -9.05 -14.74 16.38
C PRO A 103 -8.68 -14.53 17.84
N VAL A 104 -9.72 -14.31 18.67
CA VAL A 104 -9.59 -14.09 20.10
C VAL A 104 -10.56 -14.96 20.88
N GLU A 105 -10.15 -15.37 22.04
CA GLU A 105 -10.95 -16.21 22.95
C GLU A 105 -11.28 -15.48 24.24
N CYS A 106 -12.52 -15.56 24.66
CA CYS A 106 -12.92 -15.21 26.01
C CYS A 106 -12.67 -16.43 26.91
N VAL A 107 -11.75 -16.33 27.84
CA VAL A 107 -11.26 -17.46 28.64
C VAL A 107 -12.36 -18.09 29.50
N GLU A 108 -13.21 -17.28 30.13
CA GLU A 108 -14.26 -17.76 31.03
C GLU A 108 -15.40 -18.47 30.32
N THR A 109 -15.69 -18.07 29.07
CA THR A 109 -16.80 -18.69 28.30
C THR A 109 -16.30 -19.76 27.34
N GLY A 110 -14.99 -19.80 27.05
CA GLY A 110 -14.41 -20.68 26.03
C GLY A 110 -14.81 -20.33 24.59
N ILE A 111 -15.50 -19.20 24.38
CA ILE A 111 -15.97 -18.80 23.05
C ILE A 111 -14.84 -18.16 22.28
N VAL A 112 -14.59 -18.70 21.08
CA VAL A 112 -13.63 -18.13 20.13
C VAL A 112 -14.36 -17.27 19.10
N TYR A 113 -13.90 -16.02 18.98
CA TYR A 113 -14.36 -15.06 17.99
C TYR A 113 -13.29 -14.94 16.89
N ARG A 114 -13.69 -14.86 15.62
CA ARG A 114 -12.75 -14.76 14.48
C ARG A 114 -11.99 -13.44 14.40
N SER A 115 -12.43 -12.42 15.15
CA SER A 115 -11.77 -11.10 15.20
C SER A 115 -12.14 -10.33 16.45
N PHE A 116 -11.31 -9.33 16.80
CA PHE A 116 -11.65 -8.34 17.84
C PHE A 116 -12.97 -7.63 17.57
N HIS A 117 -13.29 -7.38 16.29
CA HIS A 117 -14.53 -6.71 15.90
C HIS A 117 -15.77 -7.57 16.21
N GLU A 118 -15.73 -8.86 15.86
CA GLU A 118 -16.82 -9.79 16.19
C GLU A 118 -16.98 -9.95 17.69
N ALA A 119 -15.87 -10.10 18.44
CA ALA A 119 -15.92 -10.15 19.90
C ALA A 119 -16.60 -8.91 20.49
N SER A 120 -16.20 -7.71 20.04
CA SER A 120 -16.80 -6.44 20.48
C SER A 120 -18.29 -6.36 20.18
N GLN A 121 -18.70 -6.71 18.96
CA GLN A 121 -20.12 -6.69 18.59
C GLN A 121 -20.98 -7.66 19.40
N LYS A 122 -20.44 -8.84 19.72
CA LYS A 122 -21.18 -9.89 20.45
C LYS A 122 -21.21 -9.65 21.96
N THR A 123 -20.18 -9.01 22.53
CA THR A 123 -20.04 -8.81 23.98
C THR A 123 -20.29 -7.38 24.43
N ASN A 124 -20.43 -6.44 23.47
CA ASN A 124 -20.53 -5.00 23.71
C ASN A 124 -19.32 -4.42 24.49
N ILE A 125 -18.16 -5.09 24.38
CA ILE A 125 -16.90 -4.65 25.00
C ILE A 125 -16.07 -3.93 23.94
N GLU A 126 -15.47 -2.81 24.28
CA GLU A 126 -14.66 -2.01 23.35
C GLU A 126 -13.45 -2.80 22.80
N ILE A 127 -13.23 -2.73 21.47
CA ILE A 127 -12.13 -3.41 20.75
C ILE A 127 -10.77 -3.14 21.41
N ALA A 128 -10.51 -1.85 21.74
CA ALA A 128 -9.25 -1.46 22.35
C ALA A 128 -9.03 -2.15 23.70
N SER A 129 -10.08 -2.33 24.47
CA SER A 129 -10.03 -3.00 25.78
C SER A 129 -9.69 -4.49 25.64
N ILE A 130 -10.32 -5.20 24.71
CA ILE A 130 -10.04 -6.61 24.42
C ILE A 130 -8.58 -6.78 23.94
N ASN A 131 -8.14 -5.92 23.01
CA ASN A 131 -6.78 -5.94 22.50
C ASN A 131 -5.73 -5.70 23.60
N MET A 132 -5.98 -4.76 24.50
CA MET A 132 -5.08 -4.49 25.64
C MET A 132 -4.92 -5.71 26.55
N CYS A 133 -5.98 -6.49 26.76
CA CYS A 133 -5.91 -7.73 27.52
C CYS A 133 -5.06 -8.77 26.80
N CYS A 134 -5.32 -9.02 25.50
CA CYS A 134 -4.57 -10.00 24.72
C CYS A 134 -3.08 -9.66 24.60
N THR A 135 -2.72 -8.37 24.59
CA THR A 135 -1.32 -7.90 24.50
C THR A 135 -0.65 -7.72 25.86
N GLY A 136 -1.40 -7.76 26.97
CA GLY A 136 -0.89 -7.43 28.30
C GLY A 136 -0.50 -5.96 28.48
N TYR A 137 -0.98 -5.06 27.60
CA TYR A 137 -0.62 -3.65 27.64
C TYR A 137 -1.04 -3.00 28.96
N ARG A 138 -0.10 -2.32 29.63
CA ARG A 138 -0.26 -1.71 30.97
C ARG A 138 -0.79 -2.68 32.04
N ASN A 139 -0.36 -3.95 31.98
CA ASN A 139 -0.77 -5.02 32.89
C ASN A 139 -2.29 -5.23 32.95
N ARG A 140 -3.01 -4.90 31.87
CA ARG A 140 -4.46 -5.08 31.80
C ARG A 140 -4.78 -6.56 31.64
N GLN A 141 -5.48 -7.12 32.63
CA GLN A 141 -5.82 -8.56 32.65
C GLN A 141 -7.24 -8.82 32.15
N THR A 142 -8.17 -7.88 32.35
CA THR A 142 -9.58 -8.09 32.00
C THR A 142 -10.15 -6.95 31.16
N ALA A 143 -11.16 -7.28 30.34
CA ALA A 143 -12.03 -6.34 29.65
C ALA A 143 -13.48 -6.81 29.76
N GLY A 144 -14.38 -5.93 30.23
CA GLY A 144 -15.76 -6.30 30.51
C GLY A 144 -15.92 -7.36 31.60
N GLY A 145 -14.94 -7.49 32.51
CA GLY A 145 -14.94 -8.53 33.56
C GLY A 145 -14.40 -9.90 33.10
N PHE A 146 -13.98 -10.05 31.85
CA PHE A 146 -13.48 -11.30 31.28
C PHE A 146 -12.00 -11.20 30.92
N HIS A 147 -11.28 -12.33 30.99
CA HIS A 147 -9.94 -12.48 30.46
C HIS A 147 -9.99 -12.82 28.95
N TRP A 148 -9.07 -12.23 28.19
CA TRP A 148 -9.00 -12.40 26.75
C TRP A 148 -7.63 -12.82 26.33
N ARG A 149 -7.55 -13.76 25.38
CA ARG A 149 -6.29 -14.19 24.77
C ARG A 149 -6.44 -14.36 23.26
N TYR A 150 -5.30 -14.40 22.56
CA TYR A 150 -5.31 -14.84 21.17
C TYR A 150 -5.71 -16.31 21.11
N ALA A 151 -6.65 -16.63 20.23
CA ALA A 151 -6.93 -18.03 19.93
C ALA A 151 -5.89 -18.54 18.92
N LEU A 152 -5.16 -19.57 19.31
CA LEU A 152 -4.12 -20.22 18.48
C LEU A 152 -4.77 -21.19 17.50
#